data_e894f629955fc526f4060719fcda22d0
#
_entry.id   e894f629955fc526f4060719fcda22d0
#
_cell.length_a   1.000
_cell.length_b   1.000
_cell.length_c   1.000
_cell.angle_alpha   90.00
_cell.angle_beta   90.00
_cell.angle_gamma   90.00
#
_symmetry.space_group_name_H-M   'P 1'
#
loop_
_entity.id
_entity.type
_entity.pdbx_description
1 polymer ?
#
loop_
_entity_poly.entity_id
_entity_poly.type
_entity_poly.pdbx_seq_one_letter_code
_entity_poly.pdbx_strand_id
1 'polypeptide(L)'
;MARSRTWTAVIAVVCAFTLTAGLAACSSSDDDSSGGGGNTTGVTDTSIKIGVAVSDLDGLRAAGMALAPALTTQNLSKRLTSYFDEWNAAGGINGRQVEGVVMTWDPVKPATAQKVCDDATINTPVFAMINSNGMGAKYIECIAQAGVPIFFGDVAPQSAHDTGWLTTISPSAEVNAKSGIDAAIKSGQIPKGAAVGILSGNGPEHVAAVAAAKTSLEANGNKITVAQINTLQGDPGIQNTESAAAVNTFKAANVTNIAIALQFTASNGFWDNAGGNNWQFTFLDVASSMCTPFGGKSLKPSAVGGICFTVFGDSVTPDGKLKPESAFEKECRAKFDALSVNDFGGAPSYPGVPSGETRTLPDGTKVSSDAPPNECTITNVMKRALEKAGKNLSRESFMKALRGLGEVDIANGSNGIGSQKEGKTYLATLTHPVKLTAAPTGTAKNATGTYNGCPVDVQCWVPTGTTWYDIAS
;
A
#
# COMPACT_ATOMS: atom_id res chain seq x y z
N MET A 1 26.83 -5.39 -59.70
CA MET A 1 27.44 -4.11 -60.15
C MET A 1 28.03 -3.45 -58.92
N ALA A 2 29.34 -3.31 -58.95
CA ALA A 2 30.20 -2.76 -57.90
C ALA A 2 30.28 -1.23 -58.05
N ARG A 3 30.56 -0.55 -56.92
CA ARG A 3 31.42 0.65 -56.74
C ARG A 3 31.22 1.17 -55.33
N SER A 4 32.08 1.05 -54.42
CA SER A 4 33.47 1.52 -54.19
C SER A 4 33.56 2.94 -53.65
N ARG A 5 34.12 3.03 -52.45
CA ARG A 5 35.09 4.04 -51.90
C ARG A 5 34.51 5.45 -51.63
N THR A 6 34.85 6.17 -50.57
CA THR A 6 36.22 6.51 -50.14
C THR A 6 36.24 7.04 -48.68
N TRP A 7 37.32 6.80 -48.02
CA TRP A 7 37.87 7.40 -46.84
C TRP A 7 38.02 8.94 -46.92
N THR A 8 37.86 9.62 -45.76
CA THR A 8 38.78 10.75 -45.45
C THR A 8 38.91 10.88 -43.93
N ALA A 9 40.09 10.66 -43.40
CA ALA A 9 40.57 11.07 -42.08
C ALA A 9 41.15 12.49 -42.21
N VAL A 10 41.52 13.07 -41.07
CA VAL A 10 42.37 14.29 -40.86
C VAL A 10 41.51 15.34 -40.09
N ILE A 11 41.88 15.92 -38.96
CA ILE A 11 43.12 16.30 -38.28
C ILE A 11 42.78 16.65 -36.83
N ALA A 12 43.69 16.28 -35.91
CA ALA A 12 43.74 16.83 -34.55
C ALA A 12 44.30 18.27 -34.59
N VAL A 13 43.70 19.18 -33.86
CA VAL A 13 44.33 20.45 -33.48
C VAL A 13 44.26 20.60 -31.96
N VAL A 14 45.42 20.53 -31.37
CA VAL A 14 45.73 20.91 -30.00
C VAL A 14 45.78 22.44 -29.96
N CYS A 15 44.97 23.08 -29.13
CA CYS A 15 45.24 24.45 -28.68
C CYS A 15 45.16 24.49 -27.16
N ALA A 16 46.32 24.49 -26.57
CA ALA A 16 46.54 24.90 -25.19
C ALA A 16 46.43 26.42 -25.11
N PHE A 17 45.52 26.95 -24.32
CA PHE A 17 45.57 28.32 -23.84
C PHE A 17 45.45 28.31 -22.32
N THR A 18 46.58 28.57 -21.69
CA THR A 18 46.68 29.03 -20.30
C THR A 18 46.25 30.48 -20.24
N LEU A 19 45.29 30.80 -19.35
CA LEU A 19 45.19 32.14 -18.79
C LEU A 19 44.65 32.08 -17.36
N THR A 20 45.42 32.61 -16.49
CA THR A 20 45.32 32.77 -15.05
C THR A 20 44.31 33.82 -14.64
N ALA A 21 43.78 33.62 -13.43
CA ALA A 21 43.36 34.61 -12.43
C ALA A 21 41.94 35.24 -12.59
N GLY A 22 41.12 34.90 -11.59
CA GLY A 22 39.87 35.58 -11.25
C GLY A 22 39.24 34.95 -10.03
N LEU A 23 39.93 34.96 -8.87
CA LEU A 23 39.35 34.66 -7.57
C LEU A 23 38.34 35.76 -7.22
N ALA A 24 37.06 35.42 -7.27
CA ALA A 24 36.03 36.10 -6.49
C ALA A 24 35.47 35.10 -5.50
N ALA A 25 36.06 35.06 -4.33
CA ALA A 25 35.55 34.36 -3.18
C ALA A 25 34.24 34.99 -2.71
N CYS A 26 33.13 34.29 -2.87
CA CYS A 26 32.01 34.45 -1.95
C CYS A 26 32.23 33.44 -0.82
N SER A 27 32.85 33.93 0.24
CA SER A 27 32.92 33.22 1.52
C SER A 27 31.52 33.20 2.11
N SER A 28 30.83 32.09 2.04
CA SER A 28 29.83 31.77 3.05
C SER A 28 30.58 31.22 4.25
N SER A 29 30.46 31.90 5.34
CA SER A 29 30.98 31.58 6.66
C SER A 29 30.76 30.12 7.01
N ASP A 30 31.87 29.38 7.14
CA ASP A 30 31.95 28.14 7.89
C ASP A 30 31.71 28.46 9.37
N ASP A 31 30.51 28.21 9.85
CA ASP A 31 30.30 27.97 11.26
C ASP A 31 30.61 26.50 11.57
N ASP A 32 31.80 26.30 12.10
CA ASP A 32 32.23 25.09 12.79
C ASP A 32 31.27 24.80 13.96
N SER A 33 30.27 23.99 13.75
CA SER A 33 29.59 23.25 14.80
C SER A 33 29.82 21.75 14.60
N SER A 34 30.84 21.25 15.24
CA SER A 34 31.13 19.85 15.49
C SER A 34 29.92 19.15 16.11
N GLY A 35 29.19 18.36 15.32
CA GLY A 35 28.10 17.53 15.82
C GLY A 35 27.31 16.85 14.71
N GLY A 36 27.73 15.65 14.28
CA GLY A 36 26.90 14.66 13.59
C GLY A 36 26.24 15.13 12.30
N GLY A 37 27.01 15.40 11.25
CA GLY A 37 26.53 15.89 9.97
C GLY A 37 25.76 14.83 9.17
N GLY A 38 24.44 14.76 9.37
CA GLY A 38 23.53 14.01 8.52
C GLY A 38 22.86 14.91 7.47
N ASN A 39 22.12 14.30 6.54
CA ASN A 39 21.41 15.02 5.47
C ASN A 39 20.24 15.84 6.02
N THR A 40 20.33 17.19 5.92
CA THR A 40 19.33 18.16 6.39
C THR A 40 18.50 18.77 5.25
N THR A 41 18.55 18.23 4.03
CA THR A 41 17.76 18.72 2.90
C THR A 41 16.28 18.83 3.28
N GLY A 42 15.67 19.97 3.01
CA GLY A 42 14.28 20.26 3.38
C GLY A 42 14.06 20.69 4.84
N VAL A 43 15.13 20.91 5.62
CA VAL A 43 15.08 21.44 6.98
C VAL A 43 15.80 22.78 7.04
N THR A 44 15.18 23.74 7.72
CA THR A 44 15.78 25.03 8.10
C THR A 44 15.66 25.21 9.62
N ASP A 45 16.16 26.30 10.15
CA ASP A 45 15.99 26.63 11.57
C ASP A 45 14.52 26.79 11.97
N THR A 46 13.65 27.16 11.04
CA THR A 46 12.25 27.52 11.29
C THR A 46 11.24 26.60 10.60
N SER A 47 11.65 25.73 9.69
CA SER A 47 10.72 24.90 8.92
C SER A 47 11.24 23.50 8.63
N ILE A 48 10.30 22.57 8.37
CA ILE A 48 10.52 21.21 7.86
C ILE A 48 9.60 21.04 6.64
N LYS A 49 10.17 20.76 5.49
CA LYS A 49 9.43 20.56 4.24
C LYS A 49 9.08 19.08 4.05
N ILE A 50 7.80 18.75 4.05
CA ILE A 50 7.26 17.40 3.87
C ILE A 50 6.53 17.30 2.54
N GLY A 51 6.94 16.38 1.67
CA GLY A 51 6.23 16.06 0.44
C GLY A 51 4.94 15.26 0.74
N VAL A 52 3.87 15.61 0.05
CA VAL A 52 2.56 14.96 0.16
C VAL A 52 2.14 14.51 -1.24
N ALA A 53 2.39 13.23 -1.57
CA ALA A 53 1.99 12.68 -2.85
C ALA A 53 0.54 12.19 -2.80
N VAL A 54 -0.28 12.68 -3.72
CA VAL A 54 -1.70 12.32 -3.82
C VAL A 54 -2.08 11.95 -5.24
N SER A 55 -3.00 10.98 -5.38
CA SER A 55 -3.56 10.60 -6.68
C SER A 55 -4.48 11.68 -7.23
N ASP A 56 -4.48 11.90 -8.54
CA ASP A 56 -5.46 12.71 -9.25
C ASP A 56 -6.80 11.95 -9.35
N LEU A 57 -7.58 11.97 -8.28
CA LEU A 57 -8.89 11.33 -8.22
C LEU A 57 -9.93 12.05 -9.08
N ASP A 58 -9.79 13.35 -9.26
CA ASP A 58 -10.69 14.14 -10.07
C ASP A 58 -10.49 13.81 -11.56
N GLY A 59 -9.25 13.59 -11.99
CA GLY A 59 -8.92 13.05 -13.32
C GLY A 59 -9.50 11.65 -13.54
N LEU A 60 -9.39 10.75 -12.56
CA LEU A 60 -9.98 9.42 -12.63
C LEU A 60 -11.52 9.46 -12.71
N ARG A 61 -12.16 10.34 -11.95
CA ARG A 61 -13.62 10.56 -12.03
C ARG A 61 -14.03 11.09 -13.40
N ALA A 62 -13.28 12.04 -13.96
CA ALA A 62 -13.51 12.56 -15.31
C ALA A 62 -13.31 11.46 -16.38
N ALA A 63 -12.45 10.48 -16.14
CA ALA A 63 -12.28 9.30 -17.00
C ALA A 63 -13.37 8.23 -16.80
N GLY A 64 -14.40 8.49 -15.99
CA GLY A 64 -15.55 7.61 -15.80
C GLY A 64 -15.46 6.66 -14.62
N MET A 65 -14.45 6.78 -13.76
CA MET A 65 -14.35 5.96 -12.55
C MET A 65 -15.39 6.43 -11.50
N ALA A 66 -16.21 5.51 -11.03
CA ALA A 66 -17.17 5.78 -9.95
C ALA A 66 -16.43 5.82 -8.60
N LEU A 67 -16.18 7.03 -8.10
CA LEU A 67 -15.57 7.29 -6.80
C LEU A 67 -16.60 7.89 -5.84
N ALA A 68 -16.44 7.61 -4.55
CA ALA A 68 -17.24 8.22 -3.50
C ALA A 68 -17.16 9.76 -3.56
N PRO A 69 -18.23 10.51 -3.23
CA PRO A 69 -18.25 11.97 -3.38
C PRO A 69 -17.11 12.69 -2.68
N ALA A 70 -16.75 12.28 -1.45
CA ALA A 70 -15.67 12.90 -0.71
C ALA A 70 -14.25 12.47 -1.16
N LEU A 71 -14.12 11.45 -2.02
CA LEU A 71 -12.84 11.04 -2.59
C LEU A 71 -12.43 11.98 -3.74
N THR A 72 -11.93 13.15 -3.41
CA THR A 72 -11.36 14.14 -4.34
C THR A 72 -9.87 14.30 -4.09
N THR A 73 -9.12 14.76 -5.10
CA THR A 73 -7.69 15.08 -4.97
C THR A 73 -7.44 16.08 -3.85
N GLN A 74 -8.31 17.09 -3.75
CA GLN A 74 -8.25 18.10 -2.69
C GLN A 74 -8.44 17.49 -1.30
N ASN A 75 -9.44 16.63 -1.12
CA ASN A 75 -9.70 16.01 0.18
C ASN A 75 -8.58 15.06 0.61
N LEU A 76 -7.97 14.31 -0.31
CA LEU A 76 -6.77 13.51 -0.01
C LEU A 76 -5.63 14.39 0.49
N SER A 77 -5.36 15.51 -0.17
CA SER A 77 -4.36 16.47 0.29
C SER A 77 -4.70 16.97 1.69
N LYS A 78 -5.94 17.40 1.90
CA LYS A 78 -6.41 18.00 3.15
C LYS A 78 -6.37 17.02 4.33
N ARG A 79 -6.60 15.71 4.10
CA ARG A 79 -6.42 14.67 5.14
C ARG A 79 -5.02 14.70 5.75
N LEU A 80 -3.99 14.94 4.94
CA LEU A 80 -2.60 14.98 5.39
C LEU A 80 -2.19 16.36 5.87
N THR A 81 -2.45 17.42 5.09
CA THR A 81 -2.01 18.78 5.42
C THR A 81 -2.69 19.34 6.67
N SER A 82 -3.92 18.91 6.99
CA SER A 82 -4.61 19.31 8.22
C SER A 82 -3.88 18.91 9.51
N TYR A 83 -3.05 17.86 9.46
CA TYR A 83 -2.17 17.53 10.60
C TYR A 83 -1.03 18.53 10.72
N PHE A 84 -0.46 18.98 9.61
CA PHE A 84 0.60 20.00 9.63
C PHE A 84 0.08 21.33 10.16
N ASP A 85 -1.14 21.73 9.75
CA ASP A 85 -1.80 22.91 10.27
C ASP A 85 -1.99 22.83 11.80
N GLU A 86 -2.43 21.69 12.30
CA GLU A 86 -2.60 21.44 13.74
C GLU A 86 -1.27 21.49 14.50
N TRP A 87 -0.21 20.82 13.96
CA TRP A 87 1.11 20.83 14.57
C TRP A 87 1.67 22.26 14.61
N ASN A 88 1.47 23.00 13.53
CA ASN A 88 1.91 24.39 13.42
C ASN A 88 1.17 25.32 14.40
N ALA A 89 -0.14 25.14 14.58
CA ALA A 89 -0.93 25.87 15.55
C ALA A 89 -0.50 25.56 17.00
N ALA A 90 0.02 24.35 17.25
CA ALA A 90 0.59 23.95 18.54
C ALA A 90 2.03 24.44 18.78
N GLY A 91 2.60 25.24 17.87
CA GLY A 91 3.97 25.76 17.97
C GLY A 91 5.01 25.04 17.11
N GLY A 92 4.55 24.16 16.21
CA GLY A 92 5.39 23.37 15.31
C GLY A 92 6.05 22.16 15.97
N ILE A 93 6.94 21.50 15.23
CA ILE A 93 7.72 20.36 15.72
C ILE A 93 9.11 20.81 16.16
N ASN A 94 9.40 20.70 17.44
CA ASN A 94 10.67 21.17 18.03
C ASN A 94 10.97 22.67 17.72
N GLY A 95 9.90 23.48 17.56
CA GLY A 95 9.96 24.91 17.24
C GLY A 95 10.02 25.24 15.75
N ARG A 96 9.91 24.23 14.86
CA ARG A 96 9.84 24.41 13.40
C ARG A 96 8.42 24.23 12.87
N GLN A 97 8.01 25.06 11.95
CA GLN A 97 6.77 24.89 11.21
C GLN A 97 6.91 23.77 10.18
N VAL A 98 5.86 22.98 9.96
CA VAL A 98 5.84 21.95 8.93
C VAL A 98 5.19 22.51 7.67
N GLU A 99 5.93 22.51 6.57
CA GLU A 99 5.50 22.95 5.25
C GLU A 99 5.13 21.73 4.39
N GLY A 100 3.85 21.60 4.05
CA GLY A 100 3.36 20.53 3.15
C GLY A 100 3.52 20.90 1.68
N VAL A 101 4.29 20.13 0.92
CA VAL A 101 4.44 20.27 -0.53
C VAL A 101 3.59 19.22 -1.22
N VAL A 102 2.41 19.62 -1.70
CA VAL A 102 1.49 18.70 -2.39
C VAL A 102 2.00 18.41 -3.80
N MET A 103 2.14 17.14 -4.12
CA MET A 103 2.58 16.61 -5.42
C MET A 103 1.51 15.65 -5.95
N THR A 104 0.87 16.01 -7.04
CA THR A 104 -0.22 15.21 -7.63
C THR A 104 0.32 14.31 -8.74
N TRP A 105 -0.12 13.06 -8.77
CA TRP A 105 0.17 12.10 -9.81
C TRP A 105 -1.10 11.46 -10.36
N ASP A 106 -1.10 11.14 -11.65
CA ASP A 106 -2.23 10.55 -12.36
C ASP A 106 -1.99 9.02 -12.51
N PRO A 107 -2.83 8.16 -11.92
CA PRO A 107 -2.65 6.71 -11.97
C PRO A 107 -2.64 6.12 -13.39
N VAL A 108 -3.24 6.80 -14.36
CA VAL A 108 -3.26 6.36 -15.77
C VAL A 108 -2.14 6.98 -16.61
N LYS A 109 -1.33 7.86 -16.03
CA LYS A 109 -0.19 8.52 -16.70
C LYS A 109 1.10 8.33 -15.89
N PRO A 110 1.81 7.22 -16.06
CA PRO A 110 3.02 6.88 -15.27
C PRO A 110 4.09 7.97 -15.23
N ALA A 111 4.22 8.79 -16.27
CA ALA A 111 5.18 9.90 -16.31
C ALA A 111 4.93 10.95 -15.20
N THR A 112 3.70 11.09 -14.73
CA THR A 112 3.38 12.02 -13.63
C THR A 112 3.91 11.54 -12.29
N ALA A 113 3.96 10.23 -12.05
CA ALA A 113 4.56 9.66 -10.87
C ALA A 113 6.11 9.77 -10.89
N GLN A 114 6.73 9.68 -12.10
CA GLN A 114 8.16 10.00 -12.24
C GLN A 114 8.43 11.45 -11.86
N LYS A 115 7.57 12.38 -12.31
CA LYS A 115 7.68 13.79 -11.92
C LYS A 115 7.63 13.99 -10.40
N VAL A 116 6.80 13.22 -9.68
CA VAL A 116 6.77 13.29 -8.20
C VAL A 116 8.11 12.88 -7.60
N CYS A 117 8.78 11.82 -8.13
CA CYS A 117 10.11 11.47 -7.69
C CYS A 117 11.11 12.59 -7.96
N ASP A 118 11.13 13.14 -9.18
CA ASP A 118 12.04 14.21 -9.58
C ASP A 118 11.80 15.49 -8.76
N ASP A 119 10.53 15.83 -8.49
CA ASP A 119 10.19 16.99 -7.66
C ASP A 119 10.68 16.79 -6.22
N ALA A 120 10.40 15.64 -5.62
CA ALA A 120 10.74 15.36 -4.23
C ALA A 120 12.26 15.28 -3.97
N THR A 121 13.05 14.95 -4.98
CA THR A 121 14.48 14.68 -4.84
C THR A 121 15.39 15.77 -5.45
N ILE A 122 14.91 16.47 -6.48
CA ILE A 122 15.73 17.40 -7.29
C ILE A 122 15.12 18.80 -7.37
N ASN A 123 13.87 18.92 -7.88
CA ASN A 123 13.31 20.24 -8.22
C ASN A 123 12.79 21.00 -7.01
N THR A 124 12.17 20.30 -6.07
CA THR A 124 11.65 20.85 -4.81
C THR A 124 12.00 19.88 -3.68
N PRO A 125 13.30 19.75 -3.36
CA PRO A 125 13.74 18.71 -2.43
C PRO A 125 13.04 18.81 -1.09
N VAL A 126 12.47 17.69 -0.63
CA VAL A 126 11.77 17.58 0.64
C VAL A 126 12.59 16.80 1.66
N PHE A 127 12.32 17.04 2.95
CA PHE A 127 12.95 16.31 4.03
C PHE A 127 12.49 14.85 4.08
N ALA A 128 11.19 14.65 4.06
CA ALA A 128 10.54 13.35 4.02
C ALA A 128 9.28 13.43 3.15
N MET A 129 8.71 12.28 2.79
CA MET A 129 7.52 12.20 1.94
C MET A 129 6.46 11.28 2.53
N ILE A 130 5.21 11.63 2.30
CA ILE A 130 4.05 10.78 2.58
C ILE A 130 3.34 10.47 1.27
N ASN A 131 3.05 9.18 1.03
CA ASN A 131 2.13 8.71 0.02
C ASN A 131 1.16 7.71 0.65
N SER A 132 -0.12 8.02 0.69
CA SER A 132 -1.15 7.15 1.28
C SER A 132 -1.82 6.23 0.26
N ASN A 133 -1.61 6.46 -1.02
CA ASN A 133 -2.29 5.73 -2.10
C ASN A 133 -1.31 5.31 -3.20
N GLY A 134 -1.27 4.07 -3.49
CA GLY A 134 -0.87 3.31 -4.66
C GLY A 134 0.03 3.91 -5.75
N MET A 135 0.92 4.86 -5.45
CA MET A 135 1.94 5.30 -6.41
C MET A 135 2.89 4.12 -6.67
N GLY A 136 3.01 3.69 -7.92
CA GLY A 136 3.67 2.44 -8.27
C GLY A 136 5.06 2.23 -7.66
N ALA A 137 5.38 0.99 -7.36
CA ALA A 137 6.58 0.55 -6.63
C ALA A 137 7.90 1.19 -7.13
N LYS A 138 8.07 1.31 -8.45
CA LYS A 138 9.24 1.94 -9.09
C LYS A 138 9.49 3.37 -8.60
N TYR A 139 8.44 4.15 -8.37
CA TYR A 139 8.57 5.56 -7.99
C TYR A 139 8.82 5.71 -6.48
N ILE A 140 8.24 4.80 -5.69
CA ILE A 140 8.54 4.68 -4.26
C ILE A 140 10.02 4.34 -4.08
N GLU A 141 10.53 3.37 -4.86
CA GLU A 141 11.92 2.96 -4.86
C GLU A 141 12.85 4.12 -5.27
N CYS A 142 12.49 4.88 -6.32
CA CYS A 142 13.23 6.07 -6.76
C CYS A 142 13.44 7.07 -5.62
N ILE A 143 12.40 7.40 -4.86
CA ILE A 143 12.46 8.33 -3.73
C ILE A 143 13.30 7.76 -2.58
N ALA A 144 13.10 6.48 -2.25
CA ALA A 144 13.83 5.80 -1.19
C ALA A 144 15.33 5.65 -1.52
N GLN A 145 15.69 5.33 -2.78
CA GLN A 145 17.07 5.25 -3.24
C GLN A 145 17.79 6.60 -3.21
N ALA A 146 17.07 7.71 -3.37
CA ALA A 146 17.59 9.05 -3.18
C ALA A 146 17.82 9.43 -1.70
N GLY A 147 17.59 8.52 -0.76
CA GLY A 147 17.76 8.76 0.67
C GLY A 147 16.70 9.70 1.26
N VAL A 148 15.54 9.81 0.65
CA VAL A 148 14.39 10.55 1.20
C VAL A 148 13.54 9.59 2.03
N PRO A 149 13.34 9.83 3.34
CA PRO A 149 12.42 9.06 4.15
C PRO A 149 11.03 9.10 3.54
N ILE A 150 10.46 7.93 3.22
CA ILE A 150 9.12 7.86 2.64
C ILE A 150 8.21 6.96 3.47
N PHE A 151 7.01 7.48 3.77
CA PHE A 151 5.92 6.73 4.35
C PHE A 151 4.93 6.37 3.25
N PHE A 152 4.70 5.07 3.09
CA PHE A 152 3.84 4.56 2.04
C PHE A 152 2.70 3.70 2.63
N GLY A 153 1.47 3.98 2.21
CA GLY A 153 0.27 3.34 2.77
C GLY A 153 0.01 1.92 2.24
N ASP A 154 0.73 1.48 1.22
CA ASP A 154 0.48 0.24 0.49
C ASP A 154 1.68 -0.73 0.56
N VAL A 155 1.60 -1.86 -0.15
CA VAL A 155 2.66 -2.87 -0.24
C VAL A 155 3.74 -2.41 -1.22
N ALA A 156 4.99 -2.54 -0.84
CA ALA A 156 6.15 -2.21 -1.68
C ALA A 156 7.08 -3.44 -1.84
N PRO A 157 7.91 -3.50 -2.89
CA PRO A 157 8.88 -4.57 -3.06
C PRO A 157 9.98 -4.51 -1.99
N GLN A 158 10.60 -5.65 -1.69
CA GLN A 158 11.66 -5.74 -0.70
C GLN A 158 12.84 -4.82 -1.03
N SER A 159 13.18 -4.64 -2.32
CA SER A 159 14.24 -3.72 -2.77
C SER A 159 14.05 -2.28 -2.28
N ALA A 160 12.81 -1.81 -2.20
CA ALA A 160 12.51 -0.49 -1.63
C ALA A 160 12.70 -0.48 -0.10
N HIS A 161 12.33 -1.56 0.58
CA HIS A 161 12.55 -1.73 2.02
C HIS A 161 14.04 -1.82 2.38
N ASP A 162 14.84 -2.49 1.55
CA ASP A 162 16.29 -2.68 1.75
C ASP A 162 17.07 -1.37 1.70
N THR A 163 16.52 -0.32 1.12
CA THR A 163 17.12 1.03 1.19
C THR A 163 17.20 1.58 2.62
N GLY A 164 16.35 1.07 3.54
CA GLY A 164 16.20 1.57 4.90
C GLY A 164 15.41 2.88 5.04
N TRP A 165 15.07 3.56 3.92
CA TRP A 165 14.38 4.85 3.91
C TRP A 165 12.86 4.76 3.77
N LEU A 166 12.34 3.57 3.45
CA LEU A 166 10.91 3.31 3.36
C LEU A 166 10.32 2.89 4.71
N THR A 167 9.08 3.31 4.96
CA THR A 167 8.22 2.78 6.03
C THR A 167 6.82 2.58 5.48
N THR A 168 6.30 1.35 5.62
CA THR A 168 4.94 0.97 5.19
C THR A 168 4.10 0.52 6.38
N ILE A 169 2.80 0.41 6.21
CA ILE A 169 1.94 -0.26 7.21
C ILE A 169 2.09 -1.77 7.05
N SER A 170 1.89 -2.28 5.84
CA SER A 170 2.04 -3.69 5.49
C SER A 170 3.51 -4.06 5.25
N PRO A 171 3.90 -5.32 5.40
CA PRO A 171 5.25 -5.77 5.03
C PRO A 171 5.45 -5.71 3.51
N SER A 172 6.69 -6.01 3.06
CA SER A 172 6.97 -6.15 1.63
C SER A 172 6.12 -7.25 0.98
N ALA A 173 6.01 -7.22 -0.35
CA ALA A 173 5.25 -8.22 -1.09
C ALA A 173 5.75 -9.64 -0.80
N GLU A 174 7.05 -9.83 -0.68
CA GLU A 174 7.70 -11.10 -0.37
C GLU A 174 7.37 -11.59 1.04
N VAL A 175 7.52 -10.71 2.02
CA VAL A 175 7.21 -11.04 3.44
C VAL A 175 5.72 -11.29 3.60
N ASN A 176 4.88 -10.53 2.92
CA ASN A 176 3.43 -10.72 2.95
C ASN A 176 3.01 -12.06 2.35
N ALA A 177 3.55 -12.40 1.17
CA ALA A 177 3.30 -13.68 0.50
C ALA A 177 3.76 -14.86 1.36
N LYS A 178 4.98 -14.80 1.91
CA LYS A 178 5.50 -15.83 2.80
C LYS A 178 4.61 -16.00 4.03
N SER A 179 4.29 -14.91 4.73
CA SER A 179 3.49 -14.92 5.96
C SER A 179 2.08 -15.45 5.72
N GLY A 180 1.45 -15.07 4.61
CA GLY A 180 0.13 -15.56 4.22
C GLY A 180 0.12 -17.06 3.93
N ILE A 181 1.13 -17.58 3.19
CA ILE A 181 1.25 -19.01 2.93
C ILE A 181 1.57 -19.78 4.21
N ASP A 182 2.51 -19.32 5.03
CA ASP A 182 2.85 -19.99 6.29
C ASP A 182 1.63 -20.05 7.24
N ALA A 183 0.86 -18.97 7.33
CA ALA A 183 -0.38 -18.94 8.09
C ALA A 183 -1.46 -19.87 7.51
N ALA A 184 -1.60 -19.96 6.18
CA ALA A 184 -2.52 -20.88 5.52
C ALA A 184 -2.15 -22.35 5.77
N ILE A 185 -0.87 -22.68 5.76
CA ILE A 185 -0.37 -24.01 6.12
C ILE A 185 -0.66 -24.31 7.59
N LYS A 186 -0.31 -23.39 8.49
CA LYS A 186 -0.50 -23.53 9.93
C LYS A 186 -1.97 -23.66 10.32
N SER A 187 -2.86 -22.97 9.63
CA SER A 187 -4.32 -23.07 9.84
C SER A 187 -4.97 -24.28 9.17
N GLY A 188 -4.21 -25.08 8.41
CA GLY A 188 -4.72 -26.26 7.68
C GLY A 188 -5.47 -25.94 6.39
N GLN A 189 -5.47 -24.70 5.92
CA GLN A 189 -6.10 -24.30 4.66
C GLN A 189 -5.32 -24.81 3.45
N ILE A 190 -4.01 -24.96 3.57
CA ILE A 190 -3.16 -25.66 2.59
C ILE A 190 -2.70 -26.97 3.21
N PRO A 191 -3.29 -28.10 2.82
CA PRO A 191 -2.86 -29.41 3.32
C PRO A 191 -1.45 -29.76 2.84
N LYS A 192 -0.71 -30.51 3.66
CA LYS A 192 0.61 -31.02 3.31
C LYS A 192 0.54 -31.87 2.05
N GLY A 193 1.42 -31.63 1.10
CA GLY A 193 1.53 -32.42 -0.13
C GLY A 193 0.43 -32.16 -1.19
N ALA A 194 -0.54 -31.28 -0.91
CA ALA A 194 -1.58 -30.93 -1.87
C ALA A 194 -1.01 -30.25 -3.13
N ALA A 195 -1.74 -30.36 -4.26
CA ALA A 195 -1.46 -29.59 -5.46
C ALA A 195 -1.90 -28.15 -5.26
N VAL A 196 -0.98 -27.21 -5.44
CA VAL A 196 -1.22 -25.76 -5.28
C VAL A 196 -0.84 -25.03 -6.56
N GLY A 197 -1.73 -24.19 -7.04
CA GLY A 197 -1.45 -23.27 -8.13
C GLY A 197 -0.85 -21.97 -7.59
N ILE A 198 0.00 -21.31 -8.38
CA ILE A 198 0.40 -19.94 -8.18
C ILE A 198 0.05 -19.15 -9.43
N LEU A 199 -0.87 -18.20 -9.32
CA LEU A 199 -1.22 -17.26 -10.37
C LEU A 199 -0.52 -15.94 -10.08
N SER A 200 0.29 -15.42 -11.01
CA SER A 200 1.04 -14.19 -10.79
C SER A 200 0.97 -13.22 -11.96
N GLY A 201 1.27 -11.96 -11.67
CA GLY A 201 1.72 -11.01 -12.68
C GLY A 201 3.20 -11.21 -13.02
N ASN A 202 3.68 -10.46 -14.02
CA ASN A 202 5.08 -10.45 -14.43
C ASN A 202 5.86 -9.22 -13.93
N GLY A 203 5.26 -8.39 -13.07
CA GLY A 203 5.97 -7.30 -12.39
C GLY A 203 6.99 -7.85 -11.38
N PRO A 204 8.09 -7.10 -11.10
CA PRO A 204 9.14 -7.53 -10.18
C PRO A 204 8.61 -7.93 -8.80
N GLU A 205 7.67 -7.17 -8.25
CA GLU A 205 7.02 -7.42 -6.95
C GLU A 205 6.23 -8.73 -6.96
N HIS A 206 5.56 -9.05 -8.07
CA HIS A 206 4.83 -10.30 -8.21
C HIS A 206 5.79 -11.50 -8.30
N VAL A 207 6.86 -11.36 -9.07
CA VAL A 207 7.89 -12.41 -9.21
C VAL A 207 8.54 -12.73 -7.87
N ALA A 208 8.86 -11.71 -7.09
CA ALA A 208 9.45 -11.86 -5.76
C ALA A 208 8.46 -12.52 -4.77
N ALA A 209 7.20 -12.10 -4.78
CA ALA A 209 6.14 -12.71 -3.97
C ALA A 209 5.94 -14.20 -4.33
N VAL A 210 5.98 -14.56 -5.63
CA VAL A 210 5.94 -15.96 -6.08
C VAL A 210 7.11 -16.76 -5.54
N ALA A 211 8.33 -16.23 -5.59
CA ALA A 211 9.51 -16.92 -5.08
C ALA A 211 9.38 -17.23 -3.58
N ALA A 212 8.91 -16.25 -2.80
CA ALA A 212 8.66 -16.39 -1.38
C ALA A 212 7.57 -17.43 -1.07
N ALA A 213 6.43 -17.37 -1.79
CA ALA A 213 5.35 -18.33 -1.66
C ALA A 213 5.80 -19.77 -1.99
N LYS A 214 6.58 -19.96 -3.06
CA LYS A 214 7.14 -21.25 -3.45
C LYS A 214 8.00 -21.86 -2.35
N THR A 215 8.87 -21.06 -1.74
CA THR A 215 9.73 -21.57 -0.66
C THR A 215 8.92 -22.20 0.48
N SER A 216 7.85 -21.54 0.95
CA SER A 216 6.99 -22.08 2.00
C SER A 216 6.21 -23.32 1.55
N LEU A 217 5.67 -23.32 0.33
CA LEU A 217 4.92 -24.45 -0.22
C LEU A 217 5.82 -25.68 -0.44
N GLU A 218 7.02 -25.52 -0.96
CA GLU A 218 8.01 -26.58 -1.15
C GLU A 218 8.42 -27.20 0.19
N ALA A 219 8.66 -26.37 1.20
CA ALA A 219 8.96 -26.84 2.56
C ALA A 219 7.80 -27.66 3.16
N ASN A 220 6.54 -27.37 2.80
CA ASN A 220 5.36 -28.15 3.18
C ASN A 220 5.15 -29.40 2.30
N GLY A 221 5.99 -29.63 1.28
CA GLY A 221 5.91 -30.76 0.36
C GLY A 221 4.80 -30.64 -0.70
N ASN A 222 4.29 -29.45 -0.95
CA ASN A 222 3.24 -29.23 -1.94
C ASN A 222 3.76 -29.37 -3.38
N LYS A 223 2.89 -29.84 -4.27
CA LYS A 223 3.15 -29.87 -5.73
C LYS A 223 2.70 -28.55 -6.32
N ILE A 224 3.63 -27.80 -6.91
CA ILE A 224 3.38 -26.42 -7.36
C ILE A 224 3.23 -26.35 -8.86
N THR A 225 2.17 -25.69 -9.33
CA THR A 225 1.94 -25.33 -10.73
C THR A 225 1.87 -23.80 -10.82
N VAL A 226 2.70 -23.18 -11.66
CA VAL A 226 2.71 -21.72 -11.81
C VAL A 226 2.11 -21.33 -13.15
N ALA A 227 1.24 -20.33 -13.15
CA ALA A 227 0.75 -19.63 -14.32
C ALA A 227 0.96 -18.12 -14.15
N GLN A 228 1.27 -17.42 -15.25
CA GLN A 228 1.58 -16.00 -15.24
C GLN A 228 0.70 -15.24 -16.21
N ILE A 229 0.29 -14.04 -15.82
CA ILE A 229 -0.46 -13.08 -16.65
C ILE A 229 0.42 -11.85 -16.87
N ASN A 230 0.50 -11.39 -18.11
CA ASN A 230 1.26 -10.20 -18.46
C ASN A 230 0.52 -8.94 -18.01
N THR A 231 0.96 -8.37 -16.91
CA THR A 231 0.40 -7.15 -16.32
C THR A 231 1.14 -5.88 -16.76
N LEU A 232 2.36 -6.01 -17.26
CA LEU A 232 3.20 -4.86 -17.63
C LEU A 232 2.74 -4.18 -18.93
N GLN A 233 2.14 -4.93 -19.85
CA GLN A 233 1.66 -4.37 -21.13
C GLN A 233 0.26 -3.79 -21.04
N GLY A 234 -0.52 -4.16 -20.02
CA GLY A 234 -1.86 -3.62 -19.79
C GLY A 234 -2.90 -3.94 -20.88
N ASP A 235 -2.65 -4.94 -21.75
CA ASP A 235 -3.58 -5.34 -22.82
C ASP A 235 -4.63 -6.32 -22.28
N PRO A 236 -5.92 -5.93 -22.20
CA PRO A 236 -6.97 -6.79 -21.68
C PRO A 236 -7.20 -8.08 -22.49
N GLY A 237 -6.96 -8.05 -23.81
CA GLY A 237 -7.12 -9.20 -24.68
C GLY A 237 -6.06 -10.26 -24.41
N ILE A 238 -4.80 -9.86 -24.25
CA ILE A 238 -3.70 -10.73 -23.86
C ILE A 238 -3.97 -11.30 -22.47
N GLN A 239 -4.31 -10.45 -21.49
CA GLN A 239 -4.60 -10.87 -20.12
C GLN A 239 -5.75 -11.88 -20.05
N ASN A 240 -6.81 -11.71 -20.84
CA ASN A 240 -7.91 -12.65 -20.90
C ASN A 240 -7.50 -14.01 -21.49
N THR A 241 -6.69 -14.01 -22.55
CA THR A 241 -6.16 -15.23 -23.19
C THR A 241 -5.26 -16.01 -22.22
N GLU A 242 -4.35 -15.33 -21.54
CA GLU A 242 -3.45 -15.92 -20.54
C GLU A 242 -4.22 -16.42 -19.31
N SER A 243 -5.29 -15.72 -18.90
CA SER A 243 -6.21 -16.13 -17.85
C SER A 243 -6.91 -17.45 -18.18
N ALA A 244 -7.41 -17.61 -19.41
CA ALA A 244 -8.00 -18.85 -19.89
C ALA A 244 -6.98 -20.00 -19.90
N ALA A 245 -5.76 -19.75 -20.35
CA ALA A 245 -4.66 -20.71 -20.33
C ALA A 245 -4.30 -21.14 -18.89
N ALA A 246 -4.26 -20.18 -17.94
CA ALA A 246 -3.99 -20.45 -16.54
C ALA A 246 -5.06 -21.37 -15.92
N VAL A 247 -6.36 -21.09 -16.17
CA VAL A 247 -7.46 -21.96 -15.71
C VAL A 247 -7.30 -23.39 -16.23
N ASN A 248 -7.01 -23.56 -17.51
CA ASN A 248 -6.80 -24.89 -18.11
C ASN A 248 -5.59 -25.60 -17.51
N THR A 249 -4.48 -24.89 -17.30
CA THR A 249 -3.26 -25.42 -16.68
C THR A 249 -3.52 -25.93 -15.27
N PHE A 250 -4.19 -25.16 -14.44
CA PHE A 250 -4.50 -25.55 -13.07
C PHE A 250 -5.50 -26.71 -13.00
N LYS A 251 -6.51 -26.72 -13.85
CA LYS A 251 -7.45 -27.86 -13.95
C LYS A 251 -6.74 -29.15 -14.35
N ALA A 252 -5.85 -29.11 -15.34
CA ALA A 252 -5.08 -30.24 -15.77
C ALA A 252 -4.15 -30.80 -14.67
N ALA A 253 -3.65 -29.91 -13.80
CA ALA A 253 -2.82 -30.27 -12.66
C ALA A 253 -3.63 -30.66 -11.39
N ASN A 254 -4.96 -30.73 -11.47
CA ASN A 254 -5.87 -30.99 -10.34
C ASN A 254 -5.66 -30.03 -9.16
N VAL A 255 -5.37 -28.78 -9.44
CA VAL A 255 -5.20 -27.74 -8.44
C VAL A 255 -6.56 -27.37 -7.84
N THR A 256 -6.64 -27.30 -6.51
CA THR A 256 -7.83 -26.87 -5.77
C THR A 256 -7.57 -25.68 -4.85
N ASN A 257 -6.28 -25.30 -4.66
CA ASN A 257 -5.86 -24.15 -3.91
C ASN A 257 -4.93 -23.29 -4.78
N ILE A 258 -5.20 -22.00 -4.90
CA ILE A 258 -4.40 -21.10 -5.74
C ILE A 258 -3.92 -19.92 -4.91
N ALA A 259 -2.61 -19.75 -4.79
CA ALA A 259 -2.02 -18.51 -4.30
C ALA A 259 -2.01 -17.48 -5.43
N ILE A 260 -2.55 -16.28 -5.18
CA ILE A 260 -2.64 -15.23 -6.18
C ILE A 260 -1.74 -14.07 -5.79
N ALA A 261 -0.70 -13.84 -6.60
CA ALA A 261 0.21 -12.71 -6.54
C ALA A 261 -0.03 -11.82 -7.77
N LEU A 262 -1.18 -11.15 -7.80
CA LEU A 262 -1.67 -10.40 -8.96
C LEU A 262 -2.45 -9.18 -8.50
N GLN A 263 -2.35 -8.08 -9.24
CA GLN A 263 -3.17 -6.90 -8.97
C GLN A 263 -4.66 -7.20 -9.22
N PHE A 264 -5.51 -6.60 -8.39
CA PHE A 264 -6.95 -6.77 -8.45
C PHE A 264 -7.53 -6.63 -9.87
N THR A 265 -7.18 -5.55 -10.57
CA THR A 265 -7.71 -5.23 -11.91
C THR A 265 -7.31 -6.27 -12.96
N ALA A 266 -6.12 -6.86 -12.86
CA ALA A 266 -5.62 -7.88 -13.78
C ALA A 266 -6.23 -9.27 -13.53
N SER A 267 -6.90 -9.49 -12.40
CA SER A 267 -7.49 -10.78 -12.04
C SER A 267 -8.87 -11.04 -12.65
N ASN A 268 -9.55 -10.02 -13.20
CA ASN A 268 -10.93 -10.14 -13.69
C ASN A 268 -11.11 -11.23 -14.75
N GLY A 269 -10.22 -11.28 -15.74
CA GLY A 269 -10.26 -12.30 -16.78
C GLY A 269 -10.13 -13.72 -16.23
N PHE A 270 -9.35 -13.89 -15.17
CA PHE A 270 -9.22 -15.19 -14.50
C PHE A 270 -10.54 -15.63 -13.83
N TRP A 271 -11.21 -14.72 -13.11
CA TRP A 271 -12.50 -15.01 -12.47
C TRP A 271 -13.59 -15.34 -13.48
N ASP A 272 -13.67 -14.61 -14.58
CA ASP A 272 -14.64 -14.84 -15.64
C ASP A 272 -14.41 -16.22 -16.32
N ASN A 273 -13.17 -16.56 -16.63
CA ASN A 273 -12.82 -17.86 -17.20
C ASN A 273 -13.04 -19.02 -16.21
N ALA A 274 -12.71 -18.85 -14.95
CA ALA A 274 -12.95 -19.87 -13.91
C ALA A 274 -14.45 -20.11 -13.71
N GLY A 275 -15.26 -19.04 -13.63
CA GLY A 275 -16.72 -19.11 -13.51
C GLY A 275 -17.36 -19.77 -14.73
N GLY A 276 -16.98 -19.38 -15.94
CA GLY A 276 -17.46 -19.99 -17.19
C GLY A 276 -17.15 -21.49 -17.32
N ASN A 277 -16.11 -21.96 -16.65
CA ASN A 277 -15.72 -23.38 -16.59
C ASN A 277 -16.34 -24.16 -15.42
N ASN A 278 -17.15 -23.53 -14.56
CA ASN A 278 -17.69 -24.10 -13.31
C ASN A 278 -16.60 -24.77 -12.44
N TRP A 279 -15.39 -24.22 -12.46
CA TRP A 279 -14.27 -24.78 -11.72
C TRP A 279 -14.30 -24.33 -10.26
N GLN A 280 -14.29 -25.30 -9.35
CA GLN A 280 -14.31 -25.05 -7.91
C GLN A 280 -12.88 -25.08 -7.36
N PHE A 281 -12.48 -24.01 -6.71
CA PHE A 281 -11.18 -23.85 -6.06
C PHE A 281 -11.26 -22.84 -4.92
N THR A 282 -10.30 -22.89 -4.02
CA THR A 282 -10.09 -21.83 -3.03
C THR A 282 -8.86 -21.02 -3.44
N PHE A 283 -8.96 -19.70 -3.45
CA PHE A 283 -7.79 -18.87 -3.66
C PHE A 283 -7.32 -18.24 -2.35
N LEU A 284 -6.02 -17.94 -2.30
CA LEU A 284 -5.37 -17.12 -1.26
C LEU A 284 -4.76 -15.90 -1.93
N ASP A 285 -5.21 -14.71 -1.56
CA ASP A 285 -4.54 -13.49 -1.98
C ASP A 285 -3.27 -13.30 -1.15
N VAL A 286 -2.13 -13.43 -1.80
CA VAL A 286 -0.81 -13.26 -1.18
C VAL A 286 -0.16 -11.92 -1.53
N ALA A 287 -0.79 -11.13 -2.41
CA ALA A 287 -0.38 -9.76 -2.75
C ALA A 287 -1.11 -8.70 -1.92
N SER A 288 -2.11 -9.09 -1.12
CA SER A 288 -2.98 -8.20 -0.34
C SER A 288 -3.75 -7.15 -1.16
N SER A 289 -3.84 -7.31 -2.47
CA SER A 289 -4.51 -6.35 -3.35
C SER A 289 -6.04 -6.48 -3.35
N MET A 290 -6.54 -7.67 -2.97
CA MET A 290 -7.97 -8.02 -3.01
C MET A 290 -8.64 -7.89 -1.64
N CYS A 291 -7.87 -7.84 -0.57
CA CYS A 291 -8.33 -7.79 0.83
C CYS A 291 -8.86 -6.42 1.26
N THR A 292 -9.46 -5.69 0.39
CA THR A 292 -10.04 -4.38 0.70
C THR A 292 -11.57 -4.44 0.63
N PRO A 293 -12.31 -3.56 1.29
CA PRO A 293 -13.77 -3.47 1.14
C PRO A 293 -14.18 -3.29 -0.33
N PHE A 294 -13.43 -2.50 -1.10
CA PHE A 294 -13.64 -2.33 -2.54
C PHE A 294 -13.37 -3.62 -3.30
N GLY A 295 -12.24 -4.30 -3.02
CA GLY A 295 -11.87 -5.57 -3.64
C GLY A 295 -12.97 -6.64 -3.39
N GLY A 296 -13.38 -6.84 -2.14
CA GLY A 296 -14.43 -7.80 -1.79
C GLY A 296 -15.71 -7.62 -2.59
N LYS A 297 -16.20 -6.38 -2.67
CA LYS A 297 -17.41 -6.02 -3.41
C LYS A 297 -17.28 -6.22 -4.93
N SER A 298 -16.11 -5.95 -5.48
CA SER A 298 -15.88 -5.88 -6.93
C SER A 298 -15.42 -7.21 -7.54
N LEU A 299 -15.00 -8.18 -6.72
CA LEU A 299 -14.65 -9.52 -7.18
C LEU A 299 -15.86 -10.23 -7.78
N LYS A 300 -15.62 -11.13 -8.72
CA LYS A 300 -16.67 -11.93 -9.36
C LYS A 300 -17.21 -13.01 -8.41
N PRO A 301 -18.45 -13.49 -8.61
CA PRO A 301 -19.01 -14.57 -7.80
C PRO A 301 -18.16 -15.85 -7.74
N SER A 302 -17.39 -16.16 -8.78
CA SER A 302 -16.45 -17.28 -8.83
C SER A 302 -15.29 -17.16 -7.83
N ALA A 303 -15.05 -15.98 -7.27
CA ALA A 303 -14.05 -15.73 -6.23
C ALA A 303 -14.58 -16.02 -4.82
N VAL A 304 -15.89 -16.20 -4.64
CA VAL A 304 -16.49 -16.46 -3.32
C VAL A 304 -15.89 -17.73 -2.71
N GLY A 305 -15.56 -17.65 -1.43
CA GLY A 305 -14.84 -18.71 -0.72
C GLY A 305 -13.33 -18.49 -0.65
N GLY A 306 -12.81 -17.52 -1.39
CA GLY A 306 -11.41 -17.13 -1.32
C GLY A 306 -11.01 -16.60 0.05
N ILE A 307 -9.71 -16.70 0.34
CA ILE A 307 -9.12 -16.34 1.62
C ILE A 307 -8.05 -15.29 1.38
N CYS A 308 -7.97 -14.36 2.29
CA CYS A 308 -6.93 -13.36 2.31
C CYS A 308 -6.31 -13.30 3.70
N PHE A 309 -5.00 -13.15 3.77
CA PHE A 309 -4.32 -12.82 5.01
C PHE A 309 -4.01 -11.32 5.01
N THR A 310 -4.65 -10.60 5.91
CA THR A 310 -4.53 -9.15 5.99
C THR A 310 -3.93 -8.70 7.32
N VAL A 311 -3.20 -7.61 7.27
CA VAL A 311 -2.68 -6.91 8.47
C VAL A 311 -3.71 -5.96 9.07
N PHE A 312 -4.75 -5.65 8.31
CA PHE A 312 -5.81 -4.75 8.75
C PHE A 312 -6.84 -5.50 9.57
N GLY A 313 -7.29 -4.88 10.65
CA GLY A 313 -8.34 -5.39 11.50
C GLY A 313 -9.70 -5.32 10.81
N ASP A 314 -10.61 -6.15 11.31
CA ASP A 314 -12.00 -6.10 10.87
C ASP A 314 -12.80 -5.17 11.78
N SER A 315 -13.73 -4.47 11.20
CA SER A 315 -14.73 -3.70 11.95
C SER A 315 -15.85 -4.57 12.54
N VAL A 316 -15.83 -5.87 12.24
CA VAL A 316 -16.80 -6.84 12.76
C VAL A 316 -16.14 -8.07 13.35
N THR A 317 -16.85 -8.74 14.23
CA THR A 317 -16.52 -10.08 14.73
C THR A 317 -16.94 -11.17 13.72
N PRO A 318 -16.47 -12.41 13.83
CA PRO A 318 -16.91 -13.50 12.96
C PRO A 318 -18.43 -13.76 12.96
N ASP A 319 -19.13 -13.37 14.02
CA ASP A 319 -20.60 -13.44 14.11
C ASP A 319 -21.30 -12.16 13.61
N GLY A 320 -20.58 -11.25 12.98
CA GLY A 320 -21.11 -10.06 12.31
C GLY A 320 -21.46 -8.88 13.21
N LYS A 321 -21.04 -8.89 14.47
CA LYS A 321 -21.22 -7.75 15.38
C LYS A 321 -20.12 -6.71 15.17
N LEU A 322 -20.48 -5.43 15.30
CA LEU A 322 -19.50 -4.35 15.31
C LEU A 322 -18.48 -4.53 16.44
N LYS A 323 -17.21 -4.40 16.09
CA LYS A 323 -16.14 -4.26 17.09
C LYS A 323 -16.08 -2.83 17.60
N PRO A 324 -15.77 -2.62 18.89
CA PRO A 324 -15.46 -1.30 19.39
C PRO A 324 -14.20 -0.77 18.69
N GLU A 325 -14.28 0.44 18.18
CA GLU A 325 -13.10 1.14 17.68
C GLU A 325 -12.17 1.52 18.83
N SER A 326 -10.86 1.52 18.57
CA SER A 326 -9.86 2.08 19.48
C SER A 326 -10.08 3.60 19.68
N ALA A 327 -9.49 4.17 20.73
CA ALA A 327 -9.53 5.61 20.94
C ALA A 327 -8.88 6.36 19.76
N PHE A 328 -7.79 5.83 19.22
CA PHE A 328 -7.08 6.39 18.08
C PHE A 328 -7.97 6.42 16.80
N GLU A 329 -8.69 5.33 16.53
CA GLU A 329 -9.60 5.27 15.37
C GLU A 329 -10.78 6.25 15.51
N LYS A 330 -11.35 6.37 16.70
CA LYS A 330 -12.42 7.35 16.97
C LYS A 330 -11.96 8.78 16.77
N GLU A 331 -10.76 9.11 17.25
CA GLU A 331 -10.16 10.44 17.08
C GLU A 331 -9.90 10.72 15.58
N CYS A 332 -9.33 9.76 14.86
CA CYS A 332 -9.09 9.85 13.42
C CYS A 332 -10.39 10.12 12.64
N ARG A 333 -11.43 9.35 12.93
CA ARG A 333 -12.75 9.53 12.29
C ARG A 333 -13.32 10.91 12.60
N ALA A 334 -13.36 11.29 13.87
CA ALA A 334 -13.93 12.56 14.31
C ALA A 334 -13.22 13.76 13.64
N LYS A 335 -11.89 13.69 13.50
CA LYS A 335 -11.12 14.72 12.79
C LYS A 335 -11.54 14.83 11.33
N PHE A 336 -11.63 13.73 10.62
CA PHE A 336 -11.96 13.77 9.19
C PHE A 336 -13.43 14.10 8.93
N ASP A 337 -14.33 13.70 9.81
CA ASP A 337 -15.73 14.15 9.76
C ASP A 337 -15.83 15.68 9.95
N ALA A 338 -15.13 16.23 10.94
CA ALA A 338 -15.12 17.67 11.19
C ALA A 338 -14.57 18.47 9.99
N LEU A 339 -13.61 17.90 9.24
CA LEU A 339 -13.06 18.48 8.03
C LEU A 339 -13.89 18.26 6.78
N SER A 340 -14.91 17.38 6.84
CA SER A 340 -15.73 16.94 5.69
C SER A 340 -14.90 16.39 4.53
N VAL A 341 -13.84 15.61 4.85
CA VAL A 341 -12.90 15.04 3.87
C VAL A 341 -13.10 13.55 3.62
N ASN A 342 -14.17 12.98 4.15
CA ASN A 342 -14.57 11.58 4.01
C ASN A 342 -16.10 11.45 3.94
N ASP A 343 -16.57 10.22 3.75
CA ASP A 343 -17.99 9.87 3.67
C ASP A 343 -18.47 9.09 4.90
N PHE A 344 -17.80 9.17 6.06
CA PHE A 344 -18.18 8.40 7.26
C PHE A 344 -19.54 8.83 7.85
N GLY A 345 -19.89 10.10 7.77
CA GLY A 345 -21.08 10.64 8.38
C GLY A 345 -21.17 10.35 9.88
N GLY A 346 -20.03 10.34 10.60
CA GLY A 346 -19.93 10.01 12.02
C GLY A 346 -20.12 8.54 12.36
N ALA A 347 -20.18 7.65 11.37
CA ALA A 347 -20.56 6.25 11.57
C ALA A 347 -19.34 5.30 11.45
N PRO A 348 -19.23 4.23 12.27
CA PRO A 348 -18.18 3.23 12.16
C PRO A 348 -18.26 2.47 10.83
N SER A 349 -17.11 1.96 10.39
CA SER A 349 -17.02 1.11 9.20
C SER A 349 -17.79 -0.20 9.37
N TYR A 350 -18.42 -0.67 8.30
CA TYR A 350 -19.03 -1.99 8.24
C TYR A 350 -18.80 -2.65 6.89
N PRO A 351 -18.40 -3.94 6.86
CA PRO A 351 -18.08 -4.64 5.62
C PRO A 351 -19.24 -4.61 4.63
N GLY A 352 -18.92 -4.36 3.36
CA GLY A 352 -19.88 -4.40 2.27
C GLY A 352 -20.82 -3.21 2.14
N VAL A 353 -20.79 -2.22 3.03
CA VAL A 353 -21.50 -0.96 2.80
C VAL A 353 -20.88 -0.32 1.53
N PRO A 354 -21.70 0.09 0.55
CA PRO A 354 -21.18 0.71 -0.67
C PRO A 354 -20.39 1.98 -0.37
N SER A 355 -19.34 2.22 -1.15
CA SER A 355 -18.48 3.39 -0.98
C SER A 355 -19.28 4.69 -1.05
N GLY A 356 -19.08 5.56 -0.07
CA GLY A 356 -19.80 6.83 0.06
C GLY A 356 -21.22 6.72 0.60
N GLU A 357 -21.63 5.52 1.04
CA GLU A 357 -22.97 5.33 1.64
C GLU A 357 -22.88 5.11 3.15
N THR A 358 -24.00 5.36 3.80
CA THR A 358 -24.28 4.92 5.17
C THR A 358 -25.49 4.00 5.17
N ARG A 359 -25.50 3.03 6.09
CA ARG A 359 -26.63 2.11 6.31
C ARG A 359 -27.02 2.14 7.78
N THR A 360 -28.26 1.79 8.05
CA THR A 360 -28.74 1.61 9.42
C THR A 360 -28.98 0.12 9.63
N LEU A 361 -28.29 -0.47 10.61
CA LEU A 361 -28.50 -1.85 11.01
C LEU A 361 -29.84 -2.02 11.70
N PRO A 362 -30.39 -3.25 11.81
CA PRO A 362 -31.67 -3.49 12.44
C PRO A 362 -31.79 -3.07 13.90
N ASP A 363 -30.67 -2.95 14.61
CA ASP A 363 -30.61 -2.44 15.99
C ASP A 363 -30.57 -0.90 16.07
N GLY A 364 -30.68 -0.21 14.92
CA GLY A 364 -30.64 1.25 14.83
C GLY A 364 -29.22 1.82 14.71
N THR A 365 -28.17 1.00 14.75
CA THR A 365 -26.79 1.47 14.60
C THR A 365 -26.52 1.94 13.18
N LYS A 366 -26.06 3.19 13.03
CA LYS A 366 -25.64 3.72 11.75
C LYS A 366 -24.20 3.28 11.47
N VAL A 367 -23.93 2.83 10.25
CA VAL A 367 -22.62 2.34 9.78
C VAL A 367 -22.28 2.94 8.43
N SER A 368 -20.99 2.98 8.11
CA SER A 368 -20.46 3.55 6.85
C SER A 368 -19.59 2.55 6.08
N SER A 369 -19.26 2.90 4.86
CA SER A 369 -18.34 2.12 4.02
C SER A 369 -16.89 2.27 4.39
N ASP A 370 -16.54 3.35 5.07
CA ASP A 370 -15.14 3.81 5.14
C ASP A 370 -14.47 3.35 6.43
N ALA A 371 -13.33 2.71 6.29
CA ALA A 371 -12.43 2.45 7.41
C ALA A 371 -11.64 3.72 7.76
N PRO A 372 -11.18 3.88 9.01
CA PRO A 372 -10.25 4.95 9.38
C PRO A 372 -9.02 4.91 8.45
N PRO A 373 -8.69 6.04 7.80
CA PRO A 373 -7.66 6.03 6.76
C PRO A 373 -6.25 5.83 7.31
N ASN A 374 -5.39 5.25 6.49
CA ASN A 374 -3.96 5.05 6.78
C ASN A 374 -3.21 6.35 7.08
N GLU A 375 -3.72 7.49 6.58
CA GLU A 375 -3.17 8.81 6.83
C GLU A 375 -3.02 9.12 8.31
N CYS A 376 -3.96 8.71 9.14
CA CYS A 376 -3.88 8.90 10.60
C CYS A 376 -2.67 8.18 11.20
N THR A 377 -2.46 6.93 10.82
CA THR A 377 -1.32 6.13 11.25
C THR A 377 0.00 6.78 10.83
N ILE A 378 0.12 7.09 9.53
CA ILE A 378 1.35 7.60 8.95
C ILE A 378 1.74 8.96 9.55
N THR A 379 0.77 9.86 9.70
CA THR A 379 1.03 11.18 10.29
C THR A 379 1.37 11.11 11.78
N ASN A 380 0.69 10.25 12.55
CA ASN A 380 1.01 10.03 13.96
C ASN A 380 2.44 9.48 14.14
N VAL A 381 2.80 8.47 13.36
CA VAL A 381 4.15 7.87 13.41
C VAL A 381 5.21 8.87 12.99
N MET A 382 4.97 9.65 11.93
CA MET A 382 5.88 10.72 11.48
C MET A 382 6.07 11.78 12.54
N LYS A 383 4.98 12.28 13.14
CA LYS A 383 5.04 13.28 14.21
C LYS A 383 5.92 12.82 15.37
N ARG A 384 5.62 11.63 15.91
CA ARG A 384 6.37 11.04 17.04
C ARG A 384 7.86 10.86 16.70
N ALA A 385 8.19 10.48 15.47
CA ALA A 385 9.58 10.34 15.02
C ALA A 385 10.28 11.69 14.91
N LEU A 386 9.63 12.72 14.36
CA LEU A 386 10.16 14.10 14.28
C LEU A 386 10.40 14.69 15.67
N GLU A 387 9.43 14.56 16.58
CA GLU A 387 9.55 15.05 17.96
C GLU A 387 10.73 14.35 18.68
N LYS A 388 10.84 13.02 18.52
CA LYS A 388 11.92 12.21 19.14
C LYS A 388 13.30 12.50 18.55
N ALA A 389 13.39 12.85 17.25
CA ALA A 389 14.65 13.22 16.61
C ALA A 389 15.22 14.53 17.19
N GLY A 390 14.37 15.40 17.74
CA GLY A 390 14.78 16.61 18.41
C GLY A 390 15.22 17.76 17.48
N LYS A 391 15.94 18.73 18.05
CA LYS A 391 16.34 19.95 17.32
C LYS A 391 17.42 19.70 16.27
N ASN A 392 18.32 18.75 16.48
CA ASN A 392 19.39 18.40 15.55
C ASN A 392 18.85 17.42 14.50
N LEU A 393 17.87 17.88 13.72
CA LEU A 393 17.12 17.06 12.78
C LEU A 393 17.91 16.84 11.48
N SER A 394 18.25 15.59 11.19
CA SER A 394 18.69 15.11 9.89
C SER A 394 17.86 13.90 9.48
N ARG A 395 17.91 13.49 8.22
CA ARG A 395 17.22 12.29 7.76
C ARG A 395 17.64 11.05 8.55
N GLU A 396 18.94 10.93 8.86
CA GLU A 396 19.49 9.80 9.64
C GLU A 396 18.99 9.83 11.10
N SER A 397 19.03 10.99 11.76
CA SER A 397 18.51 11.13 13.13
C SER A 397 17.00 10.85 13.19
N PHE A 398 16.25 11.28 12.17
CA PHE A 398 14.83 11.00 12.03
C PHE A 398 14.58 9.48 11.86
N MET A 399 15.28 8.81 10.95
CA MET A 399 15.12 7.36 10.75
C MET A 399 15.53 6.57 11.99
N LYS A 400 16.59 6.98 12.69
CA LYS A 400 16.96 6.39 13.98
C LYS A 400 15.86 6.57 15.03
N ALA A 401 15.31 7.75 15.15
CA ALA A 401 14.20 8.04 16.05
C ALA A 401 12.95 7.21 15.71
N LEU A 402 12.61 7.12 14.42
CA LEU A 402 11.51 6.32 13.89
C LEU A 402 11.67 4.84 14.26
N ARG A 403 12.84 4.24 13.97
CA ARG A 403 13.12 2.81 14.30
C ARG A 403 13.15 2.55 15.80
N GLY A 404 13.27 3.56 16.62
CA GLY A 404 13.23 3.46 18.08
C GLY A 404 11.88 3.76 18.72
N LEU A 405 10.79 3.93 17.97
CA LEU A 405 9.49 4.33 18.53
C LEU A 405 8.86 3.26 19.42
N GLY A 406 9.14 1.97 19.18
CA GLY A 406 8.44 0.89 19.86
C GLY A 406 7.02 0.72 19.32
N GLU A 407 6.04 0.58 20.21
CA GLU A 407 4.63 0.44 19.83
C GLU A 407 4.08 1.72 19.18
N VAL A 408 3.27 1.52 18.14
CA VAL A 408 2.60 2.58 17.39
C VAL A 408 1.15 2.21 17.13
N ASP A 409 0.26 3.18 17.14
CA ASP A 409 -1.13 2.97 16.77
C ASP A 409 -1.26 2.80 15.26
N ILE A 410 -2.04 1.82 14.85
CA ILE A 410 -2.41 1.60 13.45
C ILE A 410 -3.94 1.70 13.35
N ALA A 411 -4.43 2.66 12.62
CA ALA A 411 -5.85 2.75 12.28
C ALA A 411 -6.22 1.53 11.45
N ASN A 412 -7.27 0.83 11.86
CA ASN A 412 -7.71 -0.41 11.22
C ASN A 412 -6.60 -1.48 11.12
N GLY A 413 -5.66 -1.49 12.05
CA GLY A 413 -4.57 -2.47 12.09
C GLY A 413 -4.85 -3.63 13.04
N SER A 414 -3.89 -4.57 13.14
CA SER A 414 -3.96 -5.73 14.04
C SER A 414 -4.17 -5.31 15.49
N ASN A 415 -5.39 -5.38 15.97
CA ASN A 415 -5.81 -4.87 17.28
C ASN A 415 -5.45 -3.38 17.54
N GLY A 416 -5.29 -2.58 16.47
CA GLY A 416 -4.92 -1.17 16.55
C GLY A 416 -3.44 -0.91 16.89
N ILE A 417 -2.61 -1.94 17.05
CA ILE A 417 -1.22 -1.79 17.49
C ILE A 417 -0.26 -2.37 16.46
N GLY A 418 0.76 -1.58 16.14
CA GLY A 418 1.93 -1.97 15.36
C GLY A 418 3.22 -1.73 16.14
N SER A 419 4.35 -1.90 15.49
CA SER A 419 5.63 -1.57 16.11
C SER A 419 6.68 -1.10 15.12
N GLN A 420 7.57 -0.24 15.58
CA GLN A 420 8.82 0.11 14.93
C GLN A 420 10.00 -0.30 15.81
N LYS A 421 10.96 -0.97 15.21
CA LYS A 421 12.23 -1.35 15.84
C LYS A 421 13.34 -1.36 14.78
N GLU A 422 14.58 -1.40 15.23
CA GLU A 422 15.73 -1.50 14.34
C GLU A 422 15.59 -2.68 13.36
N GLY A 423 15.93 -2.45 12.09
CA GLY A 423 15.79 -3.41 11.00
C GLY A 423 14.36 -3.62 10.46
N LYS A 424 13.34 -3.04 11.10
CA LYS A 424 11.94 -3.18 10.65
C LYS A 424 11.49 -1.96 9.84
N THR A 425 11.04 -2.19 8.62
CA THR A 425 10.61 -1.14 7.66
C THR A 425 9.11 -1.09 7.43
N TYR A 426 8.33 -1.82 8.23
CA TYR A 426 6.86 -1.81 8.22
C TYR A 426 6.31 -1.80 9.65
N LEU A 427 5.04 -1.40 9.81
CA LEU A 427 4.43 -1.21 11.13
C LEU A 427 3.76 -2.48 11.66
N ALA A 428 3.04 -3.21 10.80
CA ALA A 428 2.26 -4.38 11.20
C ALA A 428 3.13 -5.47 11.86
N THR A 429 2.55 -6.19 12.81
CA THR A 429 3.22 -7.31 13.51
C THR A 429 2.53 -8.64 13.29
N LEU A 430 1.23 -8.59 12.97
CA LEU A 430 0.37 -9.76 12.87
C LEU A 430 -0.45 -9.70 11.58
N THR A 431 -0.86 -10.86 11.10
CA THR A 431 -1.82 -11.04 10.01
C THR A 431 -2.92 -12.01 10.42
N HIS A 432 -4.09 -11.90 9.82
CA HIS A 432 -5.19 -12.84 10.10
C HIS A 432 -6.00 -13.16 8.83
N PRO A 433 -6.66 -14.34 8.79
CA PRO A 433 -7.43 -14.74 7.64
C PRO A 433 -8.84 -14.11 7.63
N VAL A 434 -9.20 -13.57 6.49
CA VAL A 434 -10.58 -13.20 6.14
C VAL A 434 -11.03 -14.03 4.94
N LYS A 435 -12.32 -14.32 4.85
CA LYS A 435 -12.92 -15.12 3.78
C LYS A 435 -13.92 -14.26 3.00
N LEU A 436 -13.84 -14.31 1.68
CA LEU A 436 -14.84 -13.71 0.82
C LEU A 436 -16.14 -14.51 0.92
N THR A 437 -17.14 -13.88 1.51
CA THR A 437 -18.47 -14.46 1.76
C THR A 437 -19.45 -13.92 0.74
N ALA A 438 -20.28 -14.80 0.18
CA ALA A 438 -21.34 -14.42 -0.76
C ALA A 438 -22.34 -13.45 -0.12
N ALA A 439 -22.95 -12.63 -0.96
CA ALA A 439 -24.11 -11.85 -0.54
C ALA A 439 -25.21 -12.79 0.01
N PRO A 440 -25.82 -12.47 1.15
CA PRO A 440 -26.90 -13.28 1.70
C PRO A 440 -28.14 -13.21 0.81
N THR A 441 -28.84 -14.34 0.69
CA THR A 441 -30.09 -14.47 -0.07
C THR A 441 -31.23 -14.87 0.84
N GLY A 442 -32.44 -14.37 0.57
CA GLY A 442 -33.65 -14.75 1.29
C GLY A 442 -33.61 -14.38 2.78
N THR A 443 -33.95 -15.36 3.66
CA THR A 443 -34.02 -15.17 5.12
C THR A 443 -32.74 -15.50 5.85
N ALA A 444 -31.66 -15.82 5.15
CA ALA A 444 -30.36 -16.20 5.76
C ALA A 444 -29.61 -14.98 6.30
N LYS A 445 -30.20 -14.24 7.22
CA LYS A 445 -29.56 -13.10 7.91
C LYS A 445 -29.48 -13.36 9.40
N ASN A 446 -28.42 -12.83 10.01
CA ASN A 446 -28.32 -12.79 11.47
C ASN A 446 -29.23 -11.70 12.07
N ALA A 447 -29.23 -11.58 13.40
CA ALA A 447 -30.06 -10.62 14.13
C ALA A 447 -29.80 -9.13 13.77
N THR A 448 -28.64 -8.82 13.17
CA THR A 448 -28.25 -7.47 12.74
C THR A 448 -28.69 -7.16 11.29
N GLY A 449 -29.35 -8.10 10.60
CA GLY A 449 -29.75 -7.93 9.20
C GLY A 449 -28.62 -8.16 8.20
N THR A 450 -27.52 -8.77 8.64
CA THR A 450 -26.35 -9.15 7.83
C THR A 450 -26.25 -10.68 7.75
N TYR A 451 -25.39 -11.16 6.87
CA TYR A 451 -25.04 -12.56 6.78
C TYR A 451 -23.54 -12.72 7.01
N ASN A 452 -23.15 -13.40 8.09
CA ASN A 452 -21.74 -13.60 8.45
C ASN A 452 -20.89 -12.31 8.35
N GLY A 453 -21.42 -11.17 8.76
CA GLY A 453 -20.76 -9.87 8.68
C GLY A 453 -20.94 -9.11 7.37
N CYS A 454 -21.62 -9.67 6.34
CA CYS A 454 -21.95 -8.95 5.11
C CYS A 454 -23.36 -8.36 5.14
N PRO A 455 -23.58 -7.15 4.59
CA PRO A 455 -24.91 -6.64 4.31
C PRO A 455 -25.67 -7.53 3.33
N VAL A 456 -27.01 -7.43 3.34
CA VAL A 456 -27.91 -8.36 2.65
C VAL A 456 -27.69 -8.43 1.16
N ASP A 457 -27.14 -7.60 0.44
CA ASP A 457 -27.11 -7.54 -1.03
C ASP A 457 -25.69 -7.48 -1.64
N VAL A 458 -24.64 -7.60 -0.81
CA VAL A 458 -23.26 -7.54 -1.28
C VAL A 458 -22.41 -8.64 -0.67
N GLN A 459 -21.44 -9.12 -1.43
CA GLN A 459 -20.39 -9.98 -0.93
C GLN A 459 -19.31 -9.13 -0.23
N CYS A 460 -18.66 -9.69 0.79
CA CYS A 460 -17.62 -8.99 1.51
C CYS A 460 -16.62 -9.93 2.19
N TRP A 461 -15.50 -9.38 2.60
CA TRP A 461 -14.52 -10.07 3.43
C TRP A 461 -15.01 -10.14 4.88
N VAL A 462 -14.96 -11.33 5.47
CA VAL A 462 -15.40 -11.61 6.83
C VAL A 462 -14.31 -12.38 7.56
N PRO A 463 -13.97 -12.05 8.82
CA PRO A 463 -12.98 -12.80 9.58
C PRO A 463 -13.41 -14.25 9.75
N THR A 464 -12.47 -15.18 9.55
CA THR A 464 -12.74 -16.63 9.70
C THR A 464 -12.60 -17.09 11.14
N GLY A 465 -12.13 -16.24 12.02
CA GLY A 465 -11.90 -16.54 13.45
C GLY A 465 -11.20 -15.37 14.14
N THR A 466 -10.72 -15.61 15.35
CA THR A 466 -10.03 -14.61 16.17
C THR A 466 -8.52 -14.82 16.24
N THR A 467 -7.98 -15.79 15.49
CA THR A 467 -6.57 -16.13 15.50
C THR A 467 -5.77 -15.19 14.60
N TRP A 468 -4.74 -14.60 15.17
CA TRP A 468 -3.72 -13.82 14.48
C TRP A 468 -2.42 -14.60 14.40
N TYR A 469 -1.67 -14.41 13.35
CA TYR A 469 -0.40 -15.08 13.07
C TYR A 469 0.70 -14.04 12.98
N ASP A 470 1.87 -14.36 13.51
CA ASP A 470 3.05 -13.50 13.40
C ASP A 470 3.44 -13.36 11.93
N ILE A 471 3.76 -12.11 11.56
CA ILE A 471 4.37 -11.84 10.27
C ILE A 471 5.82 -12.34 10.34
N ALA A 472 6.20 -13.20 9.40
CA ALA A 472 7.56 -13.71 9.31
C ALA A 472 8.56 -12.55 9.18
N SER A 473 9.56 -12.52 10.05
CA SER A 473 10.66 -11.55 10.02
C SER A 473 11.75 -12.01 9.07
#